data_726ac428117dbb8a9ab41cbf41763d8b
#
_entry.id   726ac428117dbb8a9ab41cbf41763d8b
#
_cell.length_a   1.000
_cell.length_b   1.000
_cell.length_c   1.000
_cell.angle_alpha   90.00
_cell.angle_beta   90.00
_cell.angle_gamma   90.00
#
_symmetry.space_group_name_H-M   'P 1'
#
loop_
_entity.id
_entity.type
_entity.pdbx_description
1 polymer ?
#
loop_
_entity_poly.entity_id
_entity_poly.type
_entity_poly.pdbx_seq_one_letter_code
_entity_poly.pdbx_strand_id
1 'polypeptide(L)'
;DAGDELLGGYGSYKILLEMLKGNKTPQAIIPMLKFALKASSKFGLGINNLKYDAAICNTMYNTLLATHTQRYVYFDDKEIEKLGLGKVTKPIFSFSPNNTPDDAMLADIEDYMPGDILVKTDRAAMASSVELRAPLLDVDFAEYCITLPYTLKVSSSKDKIILREAMGQLWTESIRKRSKHGFGAPVN
;
A
#
# COMPACT_ATOMS: atom_id res chain seq x y z
N ASP A 1 -5.05 0.86 14.36
CA ASP A 1 -5.27 0.27 13.04
C ASP A 1 -6.10 1.21 12.17
N ALA A 2 -6.26 0.87 10.89
CA ALA A 2 -6.99 1.62 9.86
C ALA A 2 -6.40 2.98 9.42
N GLY A 3 -5.40 3.51 10.13
CA GLY A 3 -4.84 4.81 9.77
C GLY A 3 -4.04 4.84 8.46
N ASP A 4 -3.59 3.71 7.99
CA ASP A 4 -2.89 3.59 6.71
C ASP A 4 -3.89 3.47 5.55
N GLU A 5 -4.94 2.71 5.74
CA GLU A 5 -5.98 2.45 4.75
C GLU A 5 -6.89 3.67 4.55
N LEU A 6 -7.37 4.26 5.63
CA LEU A 6 -8.28 5.42 5.59
C LEU A 6 -7.59 6.72 5.14
N LEU A 7 -6.31 6.88 5.50
CA LEU A 7 -5.61 8.16 5.37
C LEU A 7 -4.38 8.11 4.46
N GLY A 8 -4.21 7.03 3.70
CA GLY A 8 -3.19 6.93 2.66
C GLY A 8 -1.76 6.78 3.19
N GLY A 9 -1.55 5.89 4.19
CA GLY A 9 -0.24 5.70 4.81
C GLY A 9 0.70 4.73 4.08
N TYR A 10 0.20 3.87 3.19
CA TYR A 10 1.06 2.89 2.50
C TYR A 10 1.85 3.51 1.34
N GLY A 11 3.12 3.13 1.24
CA GLY A 11 4.00 3.56 0.14
C GLY A 11 3.51 3.14 -1.24
N SER A 12 2.75 2.06 -1.32
CA SER A 12 2.11 1.60 -2.56
C SER A 12 1.16 2.61 -3.18
N TYR A 13 0.41 3.37 -2.37
CA TYR A 13 -0.47 4.43 -2.91
C TYR A 13 0.33 5.51 -3.62
N LYS A 14 1.58 5.79 -3.17
CA LYS A 14 2.48 6.72 -3.86
C LYS A 14 2.93 6.17 -5.23
N ILE A 15 3.13 4.85 -5.33
CA ILE A 15 3.42 4.18 -6.59
C ILE A 15 2.25 4.34 -7.56
N LEU A 16 1.02 4.11 -7.08
CA LEU A 16 -0.19 4.29 -7.89
C LEU A 16 -0.33 5.73 -8.40
N LEU A 17 -0.01 6.73 -7.55
CA LEU A 17 0.00 8.14 -7.95
C LEU A 17 1.01 8.43 -9.06
N GLU A 18 2.19 7.87 -9.00
CA GLU A 18 3.20 8.05 -10.05
C GLU A 18 2.77 7.34 -11.35
N MET A 19 2.08 6.21 -11.26
CA MET A 19 1.50 5.55 -12.44
C MET A 19 0.44 6.43 -13.13
N LEU A 20 -0.42 7.10 -12.36
CA LEU A 20 -1.43 8.03 -12.88
C LEU A 20 -0.81 9.20 -13.65
N LYS A 21 0.39 9.65 -13.29
CA LYS A 21 1.10 10.71 -14.00
C LYS A 21 1.60 10.31 -15.39
N GLY A 22 1.35 9.06 -15.80
CA GLY A 22 1.60 8.63 -17.18
C GLY A 22 3.07 8.39 -17.53
N ASN A 23 3.92 8.06 -16.57
CA ASN A 23 5.31 7.66 -16.80
C ASN A 23 5.36 6.30 -17.53
N LYS A 24 5.08 6.32 -18.84
CA LYS A 24 5.23 5.13 -19.69
C LYS A 24 6.72 4.90 -19.96
N THR A 25 7.31 3.97 -19.24
CA THR A 25 8.68 3.53 -19.53
C THR A 25 8.65 2.58 -20.72
N PRO A 26 9.47 2.81 -21.77
CA PRO A 26 9.56 1.87 -22.88
C PRO A 26 9.93 0.47 -22.40
N GLN A 27 9.23 -0.56 -22.88
CA GLN A 27 9.45 -1.95 -22.47
C GLN A 27 10.90 -2.42 -22.63
N ALA A 28 11.60 -1.90 -23.66
CA ALA A 28 12.98 -2.28 -23.97
C ALA A 28 13.99 -1.93 -22.85
N ILE A 29 13.71 -0.92 -22.01
CA ILE A 29 14.64 -0.51 -20.93
C ILE A 29 14.34 -1.15 -19.58
N ILE A 30 13.26 -1.90 -19.44
CA ILE A 30 12.87 -2.54 -18.18
C ILE A 30 13.86 -3.57 -17.65
N PRO A 31 14.41 -4.47 -18.51
CA PRO A 31 15.43 -5.41 -18.04
C PRO A 31 16.65 -4.70 -17.47
N MET A 32 17.06 -3.61 -18.10
CA MET A 32 18.18 -2.79 -17.66
C MET A 32 17.87 -2.08 -16.32
N LEU A 33 16.65 -1.54 -16.16
CA LEU A 33 16.21 -0.94 -14.90
C LEU A 33 16.14 -1.96 -13.76
N LYS A 34 15.58 -3.14 -14.02
CA LYS A 34 15.56 -4.24 -13.02
C LYS A 34 16.96 -4.66 -12.60
N PHE A 35 17.89 -4.77 -13.55
CA PHE A 35 19.28 -5.10 -13.26
C PHE A 35 19.95 -4.00 -12.44
N ALA A 36 19.75 -2.73 -12.79
CA ALA A 36 20.30 -1.58 -12.08
C ALA A 36 19.76 -1.49 -10.63
N LEU A 37 18.45 -1.72 -10.42
CA LEU A 37 17.84 -1.75 -9.09
C LEU A 37 18.39 -2.92 -8.24
N LYS A 38 18.53 -4.09 -8.83
CA LYS A 38 19.10 -5.27 -8.15
C LYS A 38 20.58 -5.05 -7.79
N ALA A 39 21.33 -4.38 -8.64
CA ALA A 39 22.72 -4.01 -8.37
C ALA A 39 22.80 -2.95 -7.27
N SER A 40 21.99 -1.90 -7.32
CA SER A 40 21.98 -0.82 -6.32
C SER A 40 21.60 -1.32 -4.91
N SER A 41 20.65 -2.23 -4.81
CA SER A 41 20.28 -2.86 -3.53
C SER A 41 21.43 -3.67 -2.94
N LYS A 42 22.22 -4.35 -3.78
CA LYS A 42 23.38 -5.14 -3.36
C LYS A 42 24.56 -4.29 -2.88
N PHE A 43 24.65 -3.04 -3.35
CA PHE A 43 25.68 -2.07 -2.94
C PHE A 43 25.21 -1.10 -1.85
N GLY A 44 24.03 -1.33 -1.24
CA GLY A 44 23.51 -0.46 -0.19
C GLY A 44 23.12 0.94 -0.66
N LEU A 45 23.13 1.17 -1.97
CA LEU A 45 22.63 2.40 -2.59
C LEU A 45 21.12 2.26 -2.72
N GLY A 46 20.38 2.57 -1.67
CA GLY A 46 18.91 2.58 -1.67
C GLY A 46 18.39 3.64 -2.64
N ILE A 47 18.33 3.31 -3.92
CA ILE A 47 17.59 4.11 -4.92
C ILE A 47 16.10 3.84 -4.67
N ASN A 48 15.57 4.46 -3.63
CA ASN A 48 14.13 4.44 -3.36
C ASN A 48 13.48 5.47 -4.28
N ASN A 49 13.34 5.14 -5.56
CA ASN A 49 12.81 6.06 -6.54
C ASN A 49 11.42 5.59 -6.98
N LEU A 50 10.39 6.15 -6.34
CA LEU A 50 8.97 5.89 -6.65
C LEU A 50 8.64 5.92 -8.14
N LYS A 51 9.33 6.77 -8.92
CA LYS A 51 9.12 6.85 -10.38
C LYS A 51 9.58 5.59 -11.09
N TYR A 52 10.69 4.98 -10.65
CA TYR A 52 11.17 3.72 -11.22
C TYR A 52 10.26 2.55 -10.83
N ASP A 53 9.83 2.50 -9.58
CA ASP A 53 8.90 1.47 -9.12
C ASP A 53 7.57 1.58 -9.88
N ALA A 54 7.02 2.77 -10.03
CA ALA A 54 5.82 3.02 -10.81
C ALA A 54 6.00 2.65 -12.30
N ALA A 55 7.15 2.95 -12.89
CA ALA A 55 7.46 2.59 -14.27
C ALA A 55 7.52 1.07 -14.46
N ILE A 56 8.15 0.35 -13.54
CA ILE A 56 8.21 -1.11 -13.54
C ILE A 56 6.80 -1.69 -13.40
N CYS A 57 6.03 -1.22 -12.42
CA CYS A 57 4.67 -1.67 -12.18
C CYS A 57 3.77 -1.41 -13.39
N ASN A 58 3.84 -0.22 -13.96
CA ASN A 58 3.05 0.16 -15.14
C ASN A 58 3.33 -0.75 -16.35
N THR A 59 4.57 -1.21 -16.47
CA THR A 59 4.95 -2.11 -17.57
C THR A 59 4.60 -3.57 -17.30
N MET A 60 4.69 -3.98 -16.03
CA MET A 60 4.40 -5.37 -15.64
C MET A 60 2.90 -5.64 -15.56
N TYR A 61 2.14 -4.68 -15.04
CA TYR A 61 0.73 -4.89 -14.68
C TYR A 61 -0.24 -4.05 -15.48
N ASN A 62 0.21 -2.94 -16.06
CA ASN A 62 -0.52 -2.04 -16.95
C ASN A 62 -1.81 -1.40 -16.37
N THR A 63 -2.20 -1.73 -15.14
CA THR A 63 -3.35 -1.15 -14.45
C THR A 63 -3.06 -0.91 -12.97
N LEU A 64 -3.73 0.07 -12.37
CA LEU A 64 -3.61 0.33 -10.93
C LEU A 64 -4.12 -0.87 -10.12
N LEU A 65 -5.22 -1.47 -10.55
CA LEU A 65 -5.80 -2.65 -9.91
C LEU A 65 -4.80 -3.82 -9.88
N ALA A 66 -4.23 -4.19 -11.03
CA ALA A 66 -3.28 -5.29 -11.09
C ALA A 66 -2.03 -5.01 -10.23
N THR A 67 -1.55 -3.77 -10.22
CA THR A 67 -0.43 -3.35 -9.38
C THR A 67 -0.76 -3.46 -7.90
N HIS A 68 -1.94 -3.03 -7.51
CA HIS A 68 -2.38 -3.08 -6.11
C HIS A 68 -2.59 -4.52 -5.64
N THR A 69 -3.31 -5.33 -6.43
CA THR A 69 -3.57 -6.74 -6.13
C THR A 69 -2.27 -7.54 -5.97
N GLN A 70 -1.22 -7.23 -6.75
CA GLN A 70 0.04 -7.95 -6.69
C GLN A 70 0.76 -7.84 -5.32
N ARG A 71 0.42 -6.88 -4.49
CA ARG A 71 0.95 -6.75 -3.12
C ARG A 71 0.57 -7.92 -2.21
N TYR A 72 -0.57 -8.56 -2.51
CA TYR A 72 -1.14 -9.65 -1.70
C TYR A 72 -0.87 -11.02 -2.30
N VAL A 73 -0.19 -11.09 -3.44
CA VAL A 73 0.17 -12.34 -4.10
C VAL A 73 1.51 -12.83 -3.56
N TYR A 74 1.48 -13.85 -2.71
CA TYR A 74 2.67 -14.54 -2.20
C TYR A 74 3.15 -15.63 -3.15
N PHE A 75 2.23 -16.28 -3.87
CA PHE A 75 2.51 -17.29 -4.89
C PHE A 75 1.94 -16.86 -6.22
N ASP A 76 2.77 -16.81 -7.25
CA ASP A 76 2.27 -16.55 -8.60
C ASP A 76 1.55 -17.77 -9.19
N ASP A 77 0.84 -17.58 -10.32
CA ASP A 77 0.05 -18.66 -10.91
C ASP A 77 0.91 -19.87 -11.31
N LYS A 78 2.18 -19.64 -11.68
CA LYS A 78 3.13 -20.73 -12.05
C LYS A 78 3.59 -21.50 -10.83
N GLU A 79 3.75 -20.84 -9.70
CA GLU A 79 4.11 -21.49 -8.43
C GLU A 79 2.95 -22.32 -7.91
N ILE A 80 1.72 -21.80 -8.00
CA ILE A 80 0.49 -22.52 -7.65
C ILE A 80 0.33 -23.78 -8.54
N GLU A 81 0.56 -23.64 -9.83
CA GLU A 81 0.51 -24.77 -10.78
C GLU A 81 1.57 -25.85 -10.45
N LYS A 82 2.79 -25.44 -10.11
CA LYS A 82 3.84 -26.36 -9.67
C LYS A 82 3.51 -27.12 -8.40
N LEU A 83 2.72 -26.52 -7.50
CA LEU A 83 2.22 -27.15 -6.28
C LEU A 83 1.05 -28.11 -6.52
N GLY A 84 0.58 -28.25 -7.78
CA GLY A 84 -0.56 -29.10 -8.13
C GLY A 84 -1.89 -28.56 -7.61
N LEU A 85 -1.92 -27.34 -7.13
CA LEU A 85 -3.12 -26.63 -6.68
C LEU A 85 -3.76 -26.01 -7.93
N GLY A 86 -4.96 -26.41 -8.30
CA GLY A 86 -5.67 -25.90 -9.47
C GLY A 86 -5.78 -24.36 -9.50
N LYS A 87 -6.43 -23.80 -10.52
CA LYS A 87 -6.61 -22.35 -10.61
C LYS A 87 -7.31 -21.80 -9.34
N VAL A 88 -6.61 -20.95 -8.63
CA VAL A 88 -7.19 -20.22 -7.48
C VAL A 88 -8.00 -19.06 -8.03
N THR A 89 -9.25 -18.94 -7.58
CA THR A 89 -10.07 -17.78 -7.88
C THR A 89 -9.46 -16.59 -7.13
N LYS A 90 -8.89 -15.64 -7.88
CA LYS A 90 -8.37 -14.40 -7.28
C LYS A 90 -9.55 -13.56 -6.80
N PRO A 91 -9.43 -12.87 -5.65
CA PRO A 91 -10.41 -11.89 -5.25
C PRO A 91 -10.58 -10.86 -6.37
N ILE A 92 -11.83 -10.63 -6.76
CA ILE A 92 -12.15 -9.62 -7.76
C ILE A 92 -12.39 -8.32 -7.01
N PHE A 93 -11.36 -7.48 -6.92
CA PHE A 93 -11.58 -6.11 -6.51
C PHE A 93 -12.26 -5.36 -7.66
N SER A 94 -13.40 -4.77 -7.40
CA SER A 94 -14.06 -3.89 -8.36
C SER A 94 -13.53 -2.49 -8.17
N PHE A 95 -12.64 -2.06 -9.06
CA PHE A 95 -12.23 -0.67 -9.11
C PHE A 95 -13.27 0.15 -9.87
N SER A 96 -13.48 1.37 -9.43
CA SER A 96 -14.32 2.32 -10.12
C SER A 96 -13.78 2.60 -11.53
N PRO A 97 -14.60 3.08 -12.47
CA PRO A 97 -14.13 3.48 -13.80
C PRO A 97 -13.00 4.51 -13.76
N ASN A 98 -12.90 5.28 -12.69
CA ASN A 98 -11.88 6.32 -12.52
C ASN A 98 -10.51 5.76 -12.13
N ASN A 99 -10.48 4.54 -11.57
CA ASN A 99 -9.23 3.82 -11.27
C ASN A 99 -8.21 4.69 -10.52
N THR A 100 -8.61 5.19 -9.35
CA THR A 100 -7.84 6.11 -8.52
C THR A 100 -7.21 5.42 -7.31
N PRO A 101 -6.29 6.04 -6.60
CA PRO A 101 -5.80 5.53 -5.32
C PRO A 101 -6.89 5.37 -4.25
N ASP A 102 -8.02 6.09 -4.33
CA ASP A 102 -9.16 5.88 -3.43
C ASP A 102 -9.75 4.48 -3.59
N ASP A 103 -9.82 3.96 -4.82
CA ASP A 103 -10.27 2.58 -5.07
C ASP A 103 -9.35 1.55 -4.42
N ALA A 104 -8.04 1.80 -4.44
CA ALA A 104 -7.07 0.94 -3.78
C ALA A 104 -7.20 0.99 -2.25
N MET A 105 -7.44 2.18 -1.68
CA MET A 105 -7.70 2.34 -0.25
C MET A 105 -8.98 1.64 0.17
N LEU A 106 -10.04 1.75 -0.65
CA LEU A 106 -11.30 1.08 -0.39
C LEU A 106 -11.14 -0.45 -0.45
N ALA A 107 -10.42 -0.98 -1.44
CA ALA A 107 -10.12 -2.40 -1.51
C ALA A 107 -9.34 -2.90 -0.29
N ASP A 108 -8.40 -2.12 0.23
CA ASP A 108 -7.68 -2.46 1.46
C ASP A 108 -8.60 -2.48 2.69
N ILE A 109 -9.58 -1.59 2.75
CA ILE A 109 -10.59 -1.54 3.82
C ILE A 109 -11.54 -2.75 3.74
N GLU A 110 -11.95 -3.13 2.55
CA GLU A 110 -12.91 -4.22 2.33
C GLU A 110 -12.31 -5.62 2.50
N ASP A 111 -11.04 -5.81 2.20
CA ASP A 111 -10.42 -7.14 2.15
C ASP A 111 -9.19 -7.27 3.06
N TYR A 112 -8.13 -6.48 2.82
CA TYR A 112 -6.85 -6.64 3.51
C TYR A 112 -6.95 -6.33 5.01
N MET A 113 -7.66 -5.27 5.37
CA MET A 113 -7.80 -4.87 6.77
C MET A 113 -8.59 -5.90 7.58
N PRO A 114 -9.81 -6.34 7.19
CA PRO A 114 -10.54 -7.34 7.95
C PRO A 114 -9.93 -8.74 7.84
N GLY A 115 -9.33 -9.10 6.71
CA GLY A 115 -8.79 -10.44 6.45
C GLY A 115 -7.42 -10.71 7.07
N ASP A 116 -6.58 -9.69 7.23
CA ASP A 116 -5.21 -9.83 7.77
C ASP A 116 -4.98 -8.97 9.02
N ILE A 117 -5.11 -7.64 8.91
CA ILE A 117 -4.63 -6.74 9.96
C ILE A 117 -5.45 -6.91 11.24
N LEU A 118 -6.78 -6.81 11.16
CA LEU A 118 -7.64 -6.87 12.34
C LEU A 118 -7.63 -8.26 12.97
N VAL A 119 -7.66 -9.31 12.16
CA VAL A 119 -7.59 -10.69 12.66
C VAL A 119 -6.27 -10.95 13.38
N LYS A 120 -5.17 -10.48 12.82
CA LYS A 120 -3.83 -10.65 13.41
C LYS A 120 -3.70 -9.91 14.73
N THR A 121 -4.10 -8.64 14.76
CA THR A 121 -3.98 -7.81 15.96
C THR A 121 -4.94 -8.29 17.08
N ASP A 122 -6.16 -8.67 16.73
CA ASP A 122 -7.11 -9.23 17.69
C ASP A 122 -6.60 -10.53 18.30
N ARG A 123 -6.20 -11.50 17.48
CA ARG A 123 -5.70 -12.80 17.98
C ARG A 123 -4.44 -12.64 18.84
N ALA A 124 -3.52 -11.76 18.44
CA ALA A 124 -2.30 -11.51 19.19
C ALA A 124 -2.59 -10.88 20.57
N ALA A 125 -3.52 -9.92 20.63
CA ALA A 125 -3.91 -9.26 21.86
C ALA A 125 -4.72 -10.22 22.77
N MET A 126 -5.67 -10.94 22.19
CA MET A 126 -6.50 -11.90 22.95
C MET A 126 -5.69 -13.09 23.48
N ALA A 127 -4.59 -13.46 22.85
CA ALA A 127 -3.65 -14.44 23.40
C ALA A 127 -3.07 -14.01 24.76
N SER A 128 -3.08 -12.71 25.05
CA SER A 128 -2.67 -12.12 26.32
C SER A 128 -3.86 -11.57 27.13
N SER A 129 -5.10 -11.93 26.76
CA SER A 129 -6.34 -11.42 27.38
C SER A 129 -6.46 -9.89 27.38
N VAL A 130 -5.94 -9.24 26.34
CA VAL A 130 -6.02 -7.79 26.16
C VAL A 130 -7.01 -7.48 25.03
N GLU A 131 -8.03 -6.69 25.33
CA GLU A 131 -8.94 -6.18 24.31
C GLU A 131 -8.35 -4.95 23.63
N LEU A 132 -8.27 -4.98 22.28
CA LEU A 132 -7.88 -3.84 21.47
C LEU A 132 -9.09 -3.05 20.99
N ARG A 133 -8.95 -1.73 21.03
CA ARG A 133 -9.89 -0.79 20.44
C ARG A 133 -9.16 0.04 19.39
N ALA A 134 -9.77 0.19 18.22
CA ALA A 134 -9.21 0.94 17.10
C ALA A 134 -10.01 2.25 16.89
N PRO A 135 -9.62 3.38 17.49
CA PRO A 135 -10.39 4.63 17.44
C PRO A 135 -10.66 5.13 16.02
N LEU A 136 -9.74 4.85 15.08
CA LEU A 136 -9.91 5.25 13.68
C LEU A 136 -10.93 4.39 12.91
N LEU A 137 -11.43 3.31 13.52
CA LEU A 137 -12.51 2.47 12.99
C LEU A 137 -13.87 2.85 13.59
N ASP A 138 -13.97 3.95 14.31
CA ASP A 138 -15.26 4.54 14.60
C ASP A 138 -16.03 4.77 13.28
N VAL A 139 -17.30 4.36 13.25
CA VAL A 139 -18.08 4.30 12.00
C VAL A 139 -18.18 5.67 11.35
N ASP A 140 -18.56 6.68 12.13
CA ASP A 140 -18.75 8.05 11.61
C ASP A 140 -17.43 8.62 11.08
N PHE A 141 -16.32 8.35 11.80
CA PHE A 141 -15.00 8.80 11.38
C PHE A 141 -14.52 8.06 10.13
N ALA A 142 -14.71 6.75 10.06
CA ALA A 142 -14.28 5.95 8.92
C ALA A 142 -15.07 6.33 7.66
N GLU A 143 -16.39 6.45 7.76
CA GLU A 143 -17.25 6.90 6.65
C GLU A 143 -16.84 8.27 6.15
N TYR A 144 -16.59 9.22 7.07
CA TYR A 144 -16.08 10.54 6.68
C TYR A 144 -14.74 10.43 5.95
N CYS A 145 -13.80 9.66 6.45
CA CYS A 145 -12.49 9.47 5.82
C CYS A 145 -12.60 8.85 4.42
N ILE A 146 -13.52 7.92 4.19
CA ILE A 146 -13.74 7.30 2.89
C ILE A 146 -14.21 8.34 1.87
N THR A 147 -15.04 9.31 2.26
CA THR A 147 -15.53 10.37 1.35
C THR A 147 -14.46 11.37 0.93
N LEU A 148 -13.36 11.47 1.68
CA LEU A 148 -12.27 12.39 1.36
C LEU A 148 -11.49 11.89 0.13
N PRO A 149 -11.19 12.76 -0.86
CA PRO A 149 -10.40 12.39 -2.02
C PRO A 149 -8.93 12.08 -1.62
N TYR A 150 -8.30 11.16 -2.33
CA TYR A 150 -6.91 10.76 -2.09
C TYR A 150 -5.93 11.93 -2.07
N THR A 151 -6.22 13.01 -2.79
CA THR A 151 -5.38 14.21 -2.84
C THR A 151 -5.21 14.90 -1.49
N LEU A 152 -6.15 14.72 -0.58
CA LEU A 152 -6.06 15.17 0.81
C LEU A 152 -5.34 14.16 1.72
N LYS A 153 -5.18 12.92 1.28
CA LYS A 153 -4.63 11.82 2.06
C LYS A 153 -3.15 11.57 1.74
N VAL A 154 -2.80 11.55 0.44
CA VAL A 154 -1.48 11.15 -0.02
C VAL A 154 -1.00 11.96 -1.23
N SER A 155 0.29 12.19 -1.28
CA SER A 155 1.00 12.76 -2.44
C SER A 155 2.27 11.94 -2.70
N SER A 156 2.99 12.22 -3.79
CA SER A 156 4.26 11.56 -4.08
C SER A 156 5.31 11.73 -2.96
N SER A 157 5.23 12.82 -2.19
CA SER A 157 6.19 13.15 -1.14
C SER A 157 5.67 12.94 0.28
N LYS A 158 4.35 13.00 0.49
CA LYS A 158 3.74 12.97 1.84
C LYS A 158 2.66 11.89 1.90
N ASP A 159 2.55 11.28 3.07
CA ASP A 159 1.47 10.38 3.47
C ASP A 159 0.65 11.00 4.60
N LYS A 160 -0.57 10.51 4.81
CA LYS A 160 -1.47 10.93 5.89
C LYS A 160 -1.59 12.46 6.01
N ILE A 161 -1.70 13.16 4.86
CA ILE A 161 -1.58 14.62 4.78
C ILE A 161 -2.58 15.28 5.72
N ILE A 162 -3.86 14.97 5.56
CA ILE A 162 -4.93 15.59 6.37
C ILE A 162 -4.76 15.31 7.86
N LEU A 163 -4.31 14.10 8.24
CA LEU A 163 -4.06 13.76 9.64
C LEU A 163 -2.91 14.59 10.20
N ARG A 164 -1.83 14.73 9.45
CA ARG A 164 -0.65 15.53 9.86
C ARG A 164 -1.00 17.01 10.01
N GLU A 165 -1.87 17.54 9.17
CA GLU A 165 -2.33 18.93 9.26
C GLU A 165 -3.29 19.11 10.44
N ALA A 166 -4.28 18.23 10.61
CA ALA A 166 -5.23 18.29 11.71
C ALA A 166 -4.54 18.19 13.09
N MET A 167 -3.54 17.32 13.21
CA MET A 167 -2.80 17.11 14.46
C MET A 167 -1.57 18.00 14.59
N GLY A 168 -1.36 18.92 13.67
CA GLY A 168 -0.15 19.73 13.58
C GLY A 168 0.18 20.56 14.82
N GLN A 169 -0.83 20.99 15.56
CA GLN A 169 -0.66 21.73 16.82
C GLN A 169 -0.48 20.81 18.05
N LEU A 170 -0.95 19.56 17.96
CA LEU A 170 -0.91 18.61 19.07
C LEU A 170 0.36 17.75 19.04
N TRP A 171 0.93 17.52 17.85
CA TRP A 171 2.11 16.71 17.70
C TRP A 171 3.41 17.50 17.81
N THR A 172 4.39 16.92 18.45
CA THR A 172 5.74 17.45 18.43
C THR A 172 6.31 17.43 17.01
N GLU A 173 7.25 18.32 16.73
CA GLU A 173 7.86 18.41 15.40
C GLU A 173 8.53 17.09 14.97
N SER A 174 9.10 16.35 15.90
CA SER A 174 9.69 15.02 15.65
C SER A 174 8.66 14.01 15.16
N ILE A 175 7.42 14.02 15.68
CA ILE A 175 6.34 13.16 15.22
C ILE A 175 5.83 13.62 13.86
N ARG A 176 5.66 14.93 13.67
CA ARG A 176 5.19 15.49 12.38
C ARG A 176 6.11 15.17 11.22
N LYS A 177 7.42 15.19 11.45
CA LYS A 177 8.44 14.93 10.41
C LYS A 177 8.78 13.44 10.25
N ARG A 178 8.32 12.59 11.16
CA ARG A 178 8.64 11.16 11.13
C ARG A 178 8.05 10.49 9.88
N SER A 179 8.90 9.75 9.16
CA SER A 179 8.44 8.86 8.10
C SER A 179 7.68 7.67 8.69
N LYS A 180 6.75 7.10 7.91
CA LYS A 180 6.08 5.86 8.30
C LYS A 180 7.12 4.75 8.49
N HIS A 181 7.01 4.05 9.62
CA HIS A 181 7.69 2.78 9.88
C HIS A 181 6.66 1.65 9.86
N GLY A 182 6.90 0.64 9.03
CA GLY A 182 6.11 -0.60 9.07
C GLY A 182 6.58 -1.52 10.20
N PHE A 183 5.79 -2.56 10.47
CA PHE A 183 6.14 -3.64 11.43
C PHE A 183 7.18 -4.62 10.86
N GLY A 184 8.19 -4.12 10.15
CA GLY A 184 9.29 -4.97 9.69
C GLY A 184 10.14 -5.42 10.88
N ALA A 185 10.14 -6.72 11.17
CA ALA A 185 11.13 -7.28 12.09
C ALA A 185 12.50 -7.29 11.39
N PRO A 186 13.60 -6.96 12.09
CA PRO A 186 14.93 -7.16 11.56
C PRO A 186 15.21 -8.66 11.48
N VAL A 187 14.94 -9.24 10.33
CA VAL A 187 15.34 -10.61 10.00
C VAL A 187 16.75 -10.53 9.41
N ASN A 188 17.75 -10.96 10.18
CA ASN A 188 19.11 -11.15 9.70
C ASN A 188 19.24 -12.47 8.93
#